data_a3f02da6fa17d65770ff4a261b4213a9
#
_entry.id   a3f02da6fa17d65770ff4a261b4213a9
#
_cell.length_a   1.000
_cell.length_b   1.000
_cell.length_c   1.000
_cell.angle_alpha   90.00
_cell.angle_beta   90.00
_cell.angle_gamma   90.00
#
_symmetry.space_group_name_H-M   'P 1'
#
loop_
_entity.id
_entity.type
_entity.pdbx_description
1 polymer ?
#
loop_
_entity_poly.entity_id
_entity_poly.type
_entity_poly.pdbx_seq_one_letter_code
_entity_poly.pdbx_strand_id
1 'polypeptide(L)'
;MYDRRVLIERGVNAREIEVSVLGNDQPQASIPGEILPSREFYSYEAKYVDGTSGLLIPAPLPEEKAEEIRRLAIAAYKAIDCAGMARVDFFLERETGQVWVNEINTIPGFTSISMYPKLWEASGLPYPALIDRLIELALERKADRDRTERRFRRNA
;
A
#
# COMPACT_ATOMS: atom_id res chain seq x y z
N MET A 1 20.08 12.56 22.37
CA MET A 1 20.35 11.41 21.50
C MET A 1 19.03 10.68 21.36
N TYR A 2 18.45 10.66 20.16
CA TYR A 2 17.09 10.10 19.95
C TYR A 2 17.12 8.62 19.60
N ASP A 3 18.14 8.14 18.87
CA ASP A 3 18.33 6.73 18.55
C ASP A 3 19.82 6.39 18.49
N ARG A 4 20.10 5.12 18.66
CA ARG A 4 21.43 4.54 18.58
C ARG A 4 21.80 4.10 17.17
N ARG A 5 20.80 3.92 16.31
CA ARG A 5 20.92 3.52 14.90
C ARG A 5 20.32 4.59 14.03
N VAL A 6 20.99 4.86 12.91
CA VAL A 6 20.56 5.84 11.92
C VAL A 6 20.54 5.14 10.56
N LEU A 7 19.43 5.26 9.85
CA LEU A 7 19.31 4.84 8.46
C LEU A 7 19.72 6.01 7.57
N ILE A 8 20.59 5.76 6.60
CA ILE A 8 21.03 6.75 5.61
C ILE A 8 20.67 6.19 4.23
N GLU A 9 19.82 6.91 3.51
CA GLU A 9 19.34 6.53 2.18
C GLU A 9 19.69 7.61 1.17
N ARG A 10 19.77 7.22 -0.11
CA ARG A 10 19.96 8.18 -1.20
C ARG A 10 18.69 9.01 -1.37
N GLY A 11 18.82 10.34 -1.36
CA GLY A 11 17.72 11.21 -1.74
C GLY A 11 17.41 11.10 -3.24
N VAL A 12 16.14 11.03 -3.59
CA VAL A 12 15.64 10.92 -4.97
C VAL A 12 14.67 12.06 -5.24
N ASN A 13 14.87 12.78 -6.35
CA ASN A 13 13.87 13.75 -6.83
C ASN A 13 12.72 12.98 -7.51
N ALA A 14 11.66 12.71 -6.76
CA ALA A 14 10.61 11.80 -7.20
C ALA A 14 9.20 12.38 -7.04
N ARG A 15 8.26 11.72 -7.70
CA ARG A 15 6.82 11.78 -7.41
C ARG A 15 6.50 10.64 -6.45
N GLU A 16 5.63 10.88 -5.46
CA GLU A 16 5.18 9.84 -4.53
C GLU A 16 3.90 9.20 -5.06
N ILE A 17 3.99 7.91 -5.41
CA ILE A 17 2.88 7.14 -5.96
C ILE A 17 2.49 6.05 -4.97
N GLU A 18 1.20 5.96 -4.66
CA GLU A 18 0.65 4.97 -3.74
C GLU A 18 -0.31 4.02 -4.47
N VAL A 19 -0.26 2.74 -4.12
CA VAL A 19 -1.16 1.69 -4.63
C VAL A 19 -1.70 0.88 -3.47
N SER A 20 -3.01 0.72 -3.43
CA SER A 20 -3.68 -0.16 -2.46
C SER A 20 -3.73 -1.58 -3.00
N VAL A 21 -3.34 -2.55 -2.17
CA VAL A 21 -3.40 -3.98 -2.49
C VAL A 21 -4.38 -4.68 -1.54
N LEU A 22 -5.21 -5.57 -2.08
CA LEU A 22 -6.26 -6.29 -1.37
C LEU A 22 -6.28 -7.75 -1.81
N GLY A 23 -6.26 -8.69 -0.87
CA GLY A 23 -6.39 -10.13 -1.13
C GLY A 23 -5.46 -10.98 -0.30
N ASN A 24 -5.63 -12.30 -0.40
CA ASN A 24 -4.74 -13.29 0.19
C ASN A 24 -3.81 -13.84 -0.91
N ASP A 25 -4.04 -15.06 -1.40
CA ASP A 25 -3.17 -15.73 -2.38
C ASP A 25 -3.19 -15.09 -3.78
N GLN A 26 -4.30 -14.44 -4.12
CA GLN A 26 -4.48 -13.75 -5.40
C GLN A 26 -4.80 -12.25 -5.17
N PRO A 27 -3.83 -11.47 -4.70
CA PRO A 27 -4.04 -10.06 -4.43
C PRO A 27 -4.28 -9.26 -5.70
N GLN A 28 -5.12 -8.24 -5.58
CA GLN A 28 -5.41 -7.25 -6.59
C GLN A 28 -4.85 -5.89 -6.19
N ALA A 29 -4.48 -5.09 -7.17
CA ALA A 29 -4.00 -3.72 -6.97
C ALA A 29 -5.03 -2.72 -7.49
N SER A 30 -5.25 -1.65 -6.73
CA SER A 30 -6.03 -0.50 -7.15
C SER A 30 -5.38 0.26 -8.32
N ILE A 31 -6.06 1.25 -8.85
CA ILE A 31 -5.41 2.29 -9.64
C ILE A 31 -4.38 3.04 -8.77
N PRO A 32 -3.27 3.55 -9.36
CA PRO A 32 -2.31 4.38 -8.62
C PRO A 32 -2.88 5.75 -8.27
N GLY A 33 -2.52 6.28 -7.10
CA GLY A 33 -2.70 7.68 -6.73
C GLY A 33 -1.36 8.36 -6.50
N GLU A 34 -1.34 9.68 -6.58
CA GLU A 34 -0.17 10.51 -6.31
C GLU A 34 -0.42 11.43 -5.13
N ILE A 35 0.58 11.56 -4.26
CA ILE A 35 0.60 12.56 -3.21
C ILE A 35 1.40 13.77 -3.68
N LEU A 36 0.79 14.95 -3.59
CA LEU A 36 1.47 16.21 -3.81
C LEU A 36 1.86 16.80 -2.45
N PRO A 37 3.14 16.81 -2.10
CA PRO A 37 3.59 17.41 -0.84
C PRO A 37 3.36 18.92 -0.88
N SER A 38 2.80 19.47 0.20
CA SER A 38 2.54 20.92 0.31
C SER A 38 3.79 21.72 0.67
N ARG A 39 4.86 21.07 1.08
CA ARG A 39 6.15 21.68 1.50
C ARG A 39 7.32 20.78 1.12
N GLU A 40 8.52 21.38 1.00
CA GLU A 40 9.77 20.69 0.67
C GLU A 40 10.15 19.53 1.62
N PHE A 41 9.63 19.56 2.86
CA PHE A 41 9.74 18.46 3.82
C PHE A 41 8.34 18.00 4.24
N TYR A 42 8.06 16.75 3.97
CA TYR A 42 6.83 16.07 4.33
C TYR A 42 6.81 15.79 5.85
N SER A 43 6.35 16.77 6.62
CA SER A 43 6.23 16.60 8.06
C SER A 43 4.99 15.78 8.41
N TYR A 44 4.99 15.14 9.56
CA TYR A 44 3.81 14.47 10.15
C TYR A 44 2.60 15.42 10.20
N GLU A 45 2.85 16.70 10.46
CA GLU A 45 1.81 17.73 10.51
C GLU A 45 1.15 17.95 9.15
N ALA A 46 1.90 17.96 8.04
CA ALA A 46 1.33 18.08 6.71
C ALA A 46 0.49 16.86 6.32
N LYS A 47 0.87 15.65 6.78
CA LYS A 47 0.13 14.41 6.51
C LYS A 47 -1.20 14.32 7.27
N TYR A 48 -1.24 14.72 8.52
CA TYR A 48 -2.34 14.36 9.43
C TYR A 48 -3.05 15.56 10.08
N VAL A 49 -2.43 16.74 10.11
CA VAL A 49 -2.98 17.91 10.83
C VAL A 49 -3.49 18.98 9.88
N ASP A 50 -2.71 19.34 8.85
CA ASP A 50 -3.05 20.50 8.01
C ASP A 50 -3.98 20.16 6.83
N GLY A 51 -4.12 18.87 6.45
CA GLY A 51 -4.93 18.45 5.29
C GLY A 51 -4.51 19.13 3.96
N THR A 52 -3.28 19.69 3.92
CA THR A 52 -2.79 20.54 2.83
C THR A 52 -2.09 19.76 1.71
N SER A 53 -1.90 18.44 1.89
CA SER A 53 -1.39 17.56 0.83
C SER A 53 -2.47 17.32 -0.22
N GLY A 54 -2.18 17.65 -1.47
CA GLY A 54 -3.05 17.32 -2.60
C GLY A 54 -2.99 15.82 -2.89
N LEU A 55 -4.14 15.23 -3.22
CA LEU A 55 -4.24 13.85 -3.71
C LEU A 55 -4.70 13.88 -5.16
N LEU A 56 -3.98 13.22 -6.05
CA LEU A 56 -4.40 13.00 -7.44
C LEU A 56 -4.81 11.54 -7.62
N ILE A 57 -6.09 11.28 -7.82
CA ILE A 57 -6.65 9.94 -8.03
C ILE A 57 -7.55 9.98 -9.28
N PRO A 58 -7.20 9.27 -10.35
CA PRO A 58 -5.96 8.53 -10.57
C PRO A 58 -4.71 9.43 -10.65
N ALA A 59 -3.55 8.87 -10.36
CA ALA A 59 -2.27 9.54 -10.64
C ALA A 59 -2.15 9.82 -12.14
N PRO A 60 -1.68 11.01 -12.56
CA PRO A 60 -1.48 11.34 -13.98
C PRO A 60 -0.24 10.62 -14.55
N LEU A 61 -0.42 9.34 -14.87
CA LEU A 61 0.59 8.44 -15.41
C LEU A 61 0.15 7.90 -16.78
N PRO A 62 1.10 7.63 -17.71
CA PRO A 62 0.80 6.79 -18.86
C PRO A 62 0.30 5.41 -18.41
N GLU A 63 -0.63 4.83 -19.17
CA GLU A 63 -1.26 3.52 -18.87
C GLU A 63 -0.20 2.43 -18.59
N GLU A 64 0.80 2.34 -19.43
CA GLU A 64 1.90 1.38 -19.29
C GLU A 64 2.65 1.52 -17.97
N LYS A 65 2.89 2.77 -17.53
CA LYS A 65 3.55 3.06 -16.26
C LYS A 65 2.65 2.75 -15.05
N ALA A 66 1.36 3.02 -15.15
CA ALA A 66 0.39 2.66 -14.13
C ALA A 66 0.33 1.13 -13.94
N GLU A 67 0.30 0.37 -15.04
CA GLU A 67 0.31 -1.10 -14.99
C GLU A 67 1.65 -1.67 -14.48
N GLU A 68 2.78 -1.06 -14.82
CA GLU A 68 4.08 -1.42 -14.25
C GLU A 68 4.06 -1.29 -12.71
N ILE A 69 3.60 -0.15 -12.20
CA ILE A 69 3.55 0.13 -10.76
C ILE A 69 2.58 -0.83 -10.06
N ARG A 70 1.42 -1.12 -10.62
CA ARG A 70 0.45 -2.09 -10.08
C ARG A 70 1.04 -3.50 -9.98
N ARG A 71 1.76 -3.94 -11.02
CA ARG A 71 2.47 -5.24 -10.99
C ARG A 71 3.55 -5.28 -9.91
N LEU A 72 4.32 -4.20 -9.77
CA LEU A 72 5.33 -4.07 -8.72
C LEU A 72 4.72 -4.08 -7.32
N ALA A 73 3.55 -3.43 -7.12
CA ALA A 73 2.83 -3.45 -5.86
C ALA A 73 2.41 -4.87 -5.46
N ILE A 74 1.86 -5.65 -6.39
CA ILE A 74 1.51 -7.05 -6.16
C ILE A 74 2.76 -7.90 -5.87
N ALA A 75 3.85 -7.67 -6.60
CA ALA A 75 5.10 -8.40 -6.39
C ALA A 75 5.70 -8.12 -5.01
N ALA A 76 5.74 -6.85 -4.59
CA ALA A 76 6.22 -6.45 -3.28
C ALA A 76 5.35 -7.03 -2.16
N TYR A 77 4.03 -6.99 -2.32
CA TYR A 77 3.06 -7.58 -1.39
C TYR A 77 3.29 -9.08 -1.18
N LYS A 78 3.47 -9.83 -2.27
CA LYS A 78 3.74 -11.27 -2.21
C LYS A 78 5.12 -11.57 -1.63
N ALA A 79 6.12 -10.74 -1.90
CA ALA A 79 7.49 -10.95 -1.43
C ALA A 79 7.62 -10.96 0.11
N ILE A 80 6.70 -10.29 0.82
CA ILE A 80 6.66 -10.28 2.29
C ILE A 80 5.58 -11.20 2.88
N ASP A 81 4.98 -12.09 2.06
CA ASP A 81 3.87 -12.97 2.46
C ASP A 81 2.69 -12.20 3.10
N CYS A 82 2.37 -11.03 2.58
CA CYS A 82 1.29 -10.20 3.08
C CYS A 82 -0.08 -10.83 2.75
N ALA A 83 -1.08 -10.60 3.61
CA ALA A 83 -2.45 -11.06 3.43
C ALA A 83 -3.45 -10.01 3.90
N GLY A 84 -4.63 -10.00 3.29
CA GLY A 84 -5.71 -9.06 3.58
C GLY A 84 -5.53 -7.74 2.86
N MET A 85 -4.72 -6.84 3.38
CA MET A 85 -4.51 -5.50 2.80
C MET A 85 -3.09 -4.99 3.01
N ALA A 86 -2.65 -4.13 2.10
CA ALA A 86 -1.50 -3.23 2.30
C ALA A 86 -1.60 -2.03 1.36
N ARG A 87 -0.90 -0.94 1.69
CA ARG A 87 -0.58 0.13 0.76
C ARG A 87 0.92 0.04 0.45
N VAL A 88 1.22 0.05 -0.83
CA VAL A 88 2.60 0.04 -1.32
C VAL A 88 2.92 1.41 -1.87
N ASP A 89 3.95 2.03 -1.35
CA ASP A 89 4.35 3.39 -1.65
C ASP A 89 5.62 3.37 -2.51
N PHE A 90 5.64 4.19 -3.57
CA PHE A 90 6.69 4.21 -4.57
C PHE A 90 7.25 5.62 -4.77
N PHE A 91 8.53 5.70 -5.08
CA PHE A 91 9.14 6.86 -5.69
C PHE A 91 9.28 6.66 -7.20
N LEU A 92 8.62 7.52 -7.96
CA LEU A 92 8.80 7.62 -9.42
C LEU A 92 9.77 8.78 -9.71
N GLU A 93 11.01 8.44 -10.01
CA GLU A 93 12.08 9.42 -10.26
C GLU A 93 11.75 10.30 -11.47
N ARG A 94 11.79 11.61 -11.29
CA ARG A 94 11.32 12.58 -12.30
C ARG A 94 12.16 12.60 -13.56
N GLU A 95 13.47 12.39 -13.42
CA GLU A 95 14.43 12.50 -14.52
C GLU A 95 14.51 11.24 -15.38
N THR A 96 14.46 10.08 -14.74
CA THR A 96 14.67 8.79 -15.40
C THR A 96 13.39 8.00 -15.63
N GLY A 97 12.31 8.31 -14.90
CA GLY A 97 11.10 7.48 -14.86
C GLY A 97 11.30 6.14 -14.14
N GLN A 98 12.43 5.96 -13.43
CA GLN A 98 12.69 4.77 -12.64
C GLN A 98 11.71 4.70 -11.46
N VAL A 99 11.17 3.50 -11.23
CA VAL A 99 10.28 3.22 -10.11
C VAL A 99 11.06 2.53 -9.00
N TRP A 100 10.95 3.06 -7.79
CA TRP A 100 11.55 2.51 -6.58
C TRP A 100 10.46 2.19 -5.57
N VAL A 101 10.46 0.99 -5.00
CA VAL A 101 9.61 0.67 -3.85
C VAL A 101 10.18 1.41 -2.64
N ASN A 102 9.36 2.23 -2.00
CA ASN A 102 9.72 2.96 -0.79
C ASN A 102 9.36 2.14 0.46
N GLU A 103 8.07 1.91 0.68
CA GLU A 103 7.61 1.16 1.86
C GLU A 103 6.32 0.37 1.56
N ILE A 104 6.01 -0.57 2.47
CA ILE A 104 4.75 -1.31 2.49
C ILE A 104 4.09 -1.14 3.85
N ASN A 105 2.90 -0.56 3.86
CA ASN A 105 2.07 -0.37 5.05
C ASN A 105 1.01 -1.47 5.12
N THR A 106 1.21 -2.47 5.99
CA THR A 106 0.29 -3.61 6.13
C THR A 106 -0.95 -3.30 6.97
N ILE A 107 -0.96 -2.16 7.65
CA ILE A 107 -2.13 -1.60 8.34
C ILE A 107 -2.22 -0.12 7.96
N PRO A 108 -2.62 0.19 6.71
CA PRO A 108 -2.68 1.57 6.24
C PRO A 108 -3.79 2.35 6.95
N GLY A 109 -3.68 3.68 6.93
CA GLY A 109 -4.75 4.54 7.41
C GLY A 109 -6.09 4.20 6.76
N PHE A 110 -7.17 4.18 7.55
CA PHE A 110 -8.49 3.72 7.12
C PHE A 110 -9.61 4.70 7.53
N THR A 111 -9.34 5.99 7.33
CA THR A 111 -10.31 7.07 7.56
C THR A 111 -10.87 7.59 6.21
N SER A 112 -11.88 8.44 6.25
CA SER A 112 -12.47 9.05 5.04
C SER A 112 -11.48 9.87 4.20
N ILE A 113 -10.37 10.33 4.78
CA ILE A 113 -9.31 11.07 4.08
C ILE A 113 -8.15 10.17 3.64
N SER A 114 -8.10 8.92 4.11
CA SER A 114 -6.98 8.02 3.86
C SER A 114 -6.94 7.56 2.41
N MET A 115 -5.72 7.46 1.86
CA MET A 115 -5.50 7.06 0.47
C MET A 115 -5.99 5.64 0.18
N TYR A 116 -5.78 4.69 1.12
CA TYR A 116 -6.14 3.29 0.90
C TYR A 116 -7.62 3.09 0.47
N PRO A 117 -8.62 3.53 1.22
CA PRO A 117 -10.02 3.39 0.80
C PRO A 117 -10.36 4.24 -0.43
N LYS A 118 -9.78 5.43 -0.58
CA LYS A 118 -10.02 6.29 -1.75
C LYS A 118 -9.57 5.67 -3.06
N LEU A 119 -8.43 4.98 -3.06
CA LEU A 119 -7.93 4.27 -4.24
C LEU A 119 -8.85 3.12 -4.62
N TRP A 120 -9.40 2.39 -3.65
CA TRP A 120 -10.37 1.33 -3.92
C TRP A 120 -11.71 1.87 -4.41
N GLU A 121 -12.20 2.95 -3.83
CA GLU A 121 -13.42 3.62 -4.29
C GLU A 121 -13.29 4.07 -5.75
N ALA A 122 -12.17 4.71 -6.09
CA ALA A 122 -11.87 5.13 -7.46
C ALA A 122 -11.60 3.95 -8.43
N SER A 123 -11.26 2.77 -7.87
CA SER A 123 -11.14 1.50 -8.62
C SER A 123 -12.46 0.76 -8.76
N GLY A 124 -13.59 1.31 -8.27
CA GLY A 124 -14.91 0.72 -8.38
C GLY A 124 -15.33 -0.17 -7.20
N LEU A 125 -14.56 -0.20 -6.10
CA LEU A 125 -14.91 -0.92 -4.87
C LEU A 125 -15.31 0.09 -3.78
N PRO A 126 -16.62 0.33 -3.53
CA PRO A 126 -17.10 1.28 -2.52
C PRO A 126 -16.68 0.89 -1.10
N TYR A 127 -16.56 1.88 -0.21
CA TYR A 127 -16.09 1.69 1.15
C TYR A 127 -16.80 0.57 1.94
N PRO A 128 -18.17 0.43 1.94
CA PRO A 128 -18.82 -0.69 2.62
C PRO A 128 -18.41 -2.04 2.06
N ALA A 129 -18.36 -2.18 0.73
CA ALA A 129 -17.95 -3.43 0.07
C ALA A 129 -16.47 -3.76 0.33
N LEU A 130 -15.61 -2.75 0.47
CA LEU A 130 -14.23 -2.94 0.88
C LEU A 130 -14.13 -3.53 2.29
N ILE A 131 -14.96 -3.07 3.24
CA ILE A 131 -15.02 -3.62 4.60
C ILE A 131 -15.49 -5.07 4.56
N ASP A 132 -16.57 -5.36 3.85
CA ASP A 132 -17.10 -6.72 3.71
C ASP A 132 -16.02 -7.65 3.14
N ARG A 133 -15.33 -7.20 2.09
CA ARG A 133 -14.25 -8.01 1.48
C ARG A 133 -13.08 -8.25 2.44
N LEU A 134 -12.70 -7.29 3.26
CA LEU A 134 -11.65 -7.46 4.27
C LEU A 134 -12.06 -8.49 5.33
N ILE A 135 -13.33 -8.50 5.75
CA ILE A 135 -13.86 -9.49 6.69
C ILE A 135 -13.82 -10.89 6.06
N GLU A 136 -14.28 -11.03 4.81
CA GLU A 136 -14.22 -12.29 4.07
C GLU A 136 -12.78 -12.82 3.98
N LEU A 137 -11.83 -11.98 3.59
CA LEU A 137 -10.41 -12.33 3.50
C LEU A 137 -9.84 -12.80 4.85
N ALA A 138 -10.26 -12.17 5.94
CA ALA A 138 -9.85 -12.57 7.28
C ALA A 138 -10.41 -13.97 7.64
N LEU A 139 -11.65 -14.26 7.28
CA LEU A 139 -12.27 -15.57 7.48
C LEU A 139 -11.63 -16.65 6.61
N GLU A 140 -11.36 -16.36 5.33
CA GLU A 140 -10.63 -17.23 4.41
C GLU A 140 -9.24 -17.59 4.98
N ARG A 141 -8.46 -16.58 5.40
CA ARG A 141 -7.12 -16.77 5.96
C ARG A 141 -7.16 -17.59 7.27
N LYS A 142 -8.18 -17.35 8.10
CA LYS A 142 -8.36 -18.14 9.32
C LYS A 142 -8.67 -19.58 8.99
N ALA A 143 -9.59 -19.85 8.08
CA ALA A 143 -9.97 -21.21 7.69
C ALA A 143 -8.77 -21.99 7.11
N ASP A 144 -7.95 -21.33 6.27
CA ASP A 144 -6.72 -21.92 5.74
C ASP A 144 -5.73 -22.26 6.84
N ARG A 145 -5.50 -21.33 7.75
CA ARG A 145 -4.61 -21.54 8.89
C ARG A 145 -5.06 -22.66 9.81
N ASP A 146 -6.37 -22.80 10.01
CA ASP A 146 -6.94 -23.83 10.90
C ASP A 146 -6.88 -25.23 10.30
N ARG A 147 -6.72 -25.38 8.97
CA ARG A 147 -6.46 -26.66 8.31
C ARG A 147 -5.06 -27.21 8.57
N THR A 148 -4.12 -26.37 8.98
CA THR A 148 -2.74 -26.77 9.21
C THR A 148 -2.58 -27.38 10.59
N GLU A 149 -2.21 -28.68 10.67
CA GLU A 149 -1.88 -29.35 11.94
C GLU A 149 -0.57 -28.78 12.52
N ARG A 150 -0.66 -28.06 13.62
CA ARG A 150 0.49 -27.39 14.27
C ARG A 150 1.04 -28.13 15.47
N ARG A 151 0.41 -29.25 15.88
CA ARG A 151 0.85 -30.04 17.01
C ARG A 151 1.38 -31.37 16.52
N PHE A 152 2.62 -31.66 16.86
CA PHE A 152 3.16 -33.00 16.69
C PHE A 152 2.39 -33.96 17.63
N ARG A 153 1.60 -34.89 17.08
CA ARG A 153 1.00 -35.98 17.82
C ARG A 153 2.00 -37.12 17.85
N ARG A 154 2.62 -37.40 19.00
CA ARG A 154 3.32 -38.66 19.21
C ARG A 154 2.29 -39.77 19.08
N ASN A 155 2.42 -40.62 18.06
CA ASN A 155 1.68 -41.84 18.01
C ASN A 155 2.11 -42.69 19.23
N ALA A 156 1.16 -42.98 20.09
CA ALA A 156 1.36 -43.90 21.23
C ALA A 156 1.45 -45.32 20.73
#